data_5e0d6e39687ad0058f28cbac9446acef
#
_entry.id   5e0d6e39687ad0058f28cbac9446acef
#
_cell.length_a   1.000
_cell.length_b   1.000
_cell.length_c   1.000
_cell.angle_alpha   90.00
_cell.angle_beta   90.00
_cell.angle_gamma   90.00
#
_symmetry.space_group_name_H-M   'P 1'
#
loop_
_entity.id
_entity.type
_entity.pdbx_description
1 polymer ?
#
loop_
_entity_poly.entity_id
_entity_poly.type
_entity_poly.pdbx_seq_one_letter_code
_entity_poly.pdbx_strand_id
1 'polypeptide(L)'
;HPWADMVRFARTGGEANAIAIRIARAASGKDKIAICGYHGWYDWYLSANIGGDDNLSGHLLPGLNPKGVPKDLKGSVVPFNYNRIDELETIIQNHDIGVIKMEVSRNDEPKDDFLIKVRKIADNNNIILIFDECTSGFRQSNGGLHKLYGVEPDMAVFGKALGNGYAITAVIGKRGVMDVAQSTFISSTFWTER
;
A
#
# COMPACT_ATOMS: atom_id res chain seq x y z
N HIS A 1 9.05 -1.22 15.40
CA HIS A 1 9.02 -2.05 14.19
C HIS A 1 10.38 -2.75 13.96
N PRO A 2 10.71 -3.81 14.73
CA PRO A 2 12.03 -4.47 14.63
C PRO A 2 12.30 -5.09 13.25
N TRP A 3 11.24 -5.37 12.47
CA TRP A 3 11.35 -5.95 11.14
C TRP A 3 11.77 -4.94 10.05
N ALA A 4 11.69 -3.63 10.34
CA ALA A 4 12.00 -2.57 9.39
C ALA A 4 13.43 -2.04 9.61
N ASP A 5 14.20 -1.94 8.56
CA ASP A 5 15.60 -1.49 8.58
C ASP A 5 15.77 -0.04 8.11
N MET A 6 14.85 0.43 7.26
CA MET A 6 14.99 1.71 6.56
C MET A 6 13.70 2.52 6.61
N VAL A 7 13.84 3.85 6.51
CA VAL A 7 12.72 4.80 6.48
C VAL A 7 12.93 5.86 5.39
N ARG A 8 11.81 6.30 4.79
CA ARG A 8 11.71 7.54 4.00
C ARG A 8 10.57 8.37 4.57
N PHE A 9 10.85 9.63 4.85
CA PHE A 9 9.85 10.57 5.35
C PHE A 9 9.22 11.36 4.20
N ALA A 10 7.95 11.74 4.37
CA ALA A 10 7.21 12.60 3.46
C ALA A 10 6.20 13.44 4.26
N ARG A 11 5.46 14.34 3.62
CA ARG A 11 4.51 15.22 4.31
C ARG A 11 3.08 14.69 4.29
N THR A 12 2.68 14.07 3.20
CA THR A 12 1.28 13.64 3.00
C THR A 12 1.17 12.14 2.76
N GLY A 13 0.00 11.58 3.08
CA GLY A 13 -0.27 10.16 2.83
C GLY A 13 -0.19 9.80 1.35
N GLY A 14 -0.65 10.69 0.46
CA GLY A 14 -0.56 10.48 -0.99
C GLY A 14 0.90 10.40 -1.48
N GLU A 15 1.75 11.32 -1.01
CA GLU A 15 3.18 11.31 -1.31
C GLU A 15 3.85 10.03 -0.78
N ALA A 16 3.64 9.68 0.49
CA ALA A 16 4.19 8.47 1.08
C ALA A 16 3.74 7.20 0.33
N ASN A 17 2.48 7.14 -0.06
CA ASN A 17 1.96 6.04 -0.86
C ASN A 17 2.60 5.96 -2.25
N ALA A 18 2.82 7.09 -2.92
CA ALA A 18 3.51 7.14 -4.21
C ALA A 18 4.98 6.69 -4.07
N ILE A 19 5.67 7.12 -3.01
CA ILE A 19 7.04 6.67 -2.67
C ILE A 19 7.06 5.14 -2.47
N ALA A 20 6.16 4.61 -1.63
CA ALA A 20 6.10 3.18 -1.35
C ALA A 20 5.88 2.34 -2.61
N ILE A 21 4.94 2.76 -3.47
CA ILE A 21 4.65 2.07 -4.72
C ILE A 21 5.84 2.13 -5.68
N ARG A 22 6.52 3.28 -5.80
CA ARG A 22 7.70 3.40 -6.66
C ARG A 22 8.83 2.47 -6.21
N ILE A 23 9.11 2.42 -4.92
CA ILE A 23 10.12 1.51 -4.34
C ILE A 23 9.73 0.06 -4.61
N ALA A 24 8.49 -0.32 -4.32
CA ALA A 24 8.04 -1.71 -4.47
C ALA A 24 8.04 -2.18 -5.95
N ARG A 25 7.62 -1.33 -6.89
CA ARG A 25 7.74 -1.63 -8.32
C ARG A 25 9.19 -1.80 -8.76
N ALA A 26 10.07 -0.90 -8.32
CA ALA A 26 11.49 -1.01 -8.65
C ALA A 26 12.14 -2.26 -8.05
N ALA A 27 11.76 -2.64 -6.82
CA ALA A 27 12.28 -3.84 -6.16
C ALA A 27 11.73 -5.14 -6.74
N SER A 28 10.45 -5.18 -7.11
CA SER A 28 9.83 -6.38 -7.71
C SER A 28 10.14 -6.54 -9.21
N GLY A 29 10.50 -5.46 -9.90
CA GLY A 29 10.64 -5.43 -11.35
C GLY A 29 9.31 -5.59 -12.11
N LYS A 30 8.17 -5.44 -11.43
CA LYS A 30 6.83 -5.63 -11.98
C LYS A 30 5.97 -4.39 -11.82
N ASP A 31 5.08 -4.13 -12.79
CA ASP A 31 4.28 -2.90 -12.84
C ASP A 31 2.93 -3.00 -12.13
N LYS A 32 2.33 -4.21 -12.08
CA LYS A 32 0.96 -4.38 -11.59
C LYS A 32 0.88 -4.53 -10.09
N ILE A 33 -0.16 -3.92 -9.51
CA ILE A 33 -0.43 -3.90 -8.08
C ILE A 33 -1.84 -4.42 -7.80
N ALA A 34 -1.97 -5.35 -6.85
CA ALA A 34 -3.25 -5.68 -6.24
C ALA A 34 -3.49 -4.75 -5.03
N ILE A 35 -4.66 -4.12 -4.95
CA ILE A 35 -4.98 -3.18 -3.87
C ILE A 35 -6.24 -3.55 -3.10
N CYS A 36 -6.25 -3.27 -1.79
CA CYS A 36 -7.43 -3.36 -0.94
C CYS A 36 -7.44 -2.20 0.07
N GLY A 37 -8.48 -1.37 0.03
CA GLY A 37 -8.61 -0.21 0.89
C GLY A 37 -8.38 1.13 0.18
N TYR A 38 -8.32 2.21 0.97
CA TYR A 38 -8.15 3.56 0.46
C TYR A 38 -6.70 4.02 0.58
N HIS A 39 -6.13 4.51 -0.53
CA HIS A 39 -4.71 4.89 -0.59
C HIS A 39 -4.48 6.29 -1.15
N GLY A 40 -5.43 7.19 -1.01
CA GLY A 40 -5.31 8.57 -1.46
C GLY A 40 -6.01 8.83 -2.80
N TRP A 41 -5.55 9.87 -3.52
CA TRP A 41 -6.19 10.37 -4.74
C TRP A 41 -5.24 10.46 -5.94
N TYR A 42 -4.02 9.95 -5.81
CA TYR A 42 -3.01 10.01 -6.86
C TYR A 42 -3.40 9.10 -8.05
N ASP A 43 -2.93 9.46 -9.22
CA ASP A 43 -3.25 8.80 -10.48
C ASP A 43 -3.05 7.29 -10.43
N TRP A 44 -1.96 6.84 -9.80
CA TRP A 44 -1.67 5.41 -9.69
C TRP A 44 -2.80 4.64 -8.98
N TYR A 45 -3.46 5.23 -7.99
CA TYR A 45 -4.56 4.60 -7.26
C TYR A 45 -5.89 4.73 -8.01
N LEU A 46 -6.23 5.95 -8.47
CA LEU A 46 -7.46 6.19 -9.22
C LEU A 46 -7.51 5.49 -10.57
N SER A 47 -6.36 5.05 -11.09
CA SER A 47 -6.29 4.26 -12.32
C SER A 47 -7.09 2.95 -12.26
N ALA A 48 -7.37 2.43 -11.06
CA ALA A 48 -8.24 1.27 -10.84
C ALA A 48 -9.67 1.48 -11.38
N ASN A 49 -10.15 2.73 -11.40
CA ASN A 49 -11.48 3.09 -11.92
C ASN A 49 -11.50 3.41 -13.43
N ILE A 50 -10.37 3.33 -14.13
CA ILE A 50 -10.36 3.54 -15.59
C ILE A 50 -11.00 2.32 -16.28
N GLY A 51 -12.22 2.50 -16.79
CA GLY A 51 -12.97 1.45 -17.49
C GLY A 51 -13.96 0.67 -16.63
N GLY A 52 -14.21 1.15 -15.41
CA GLY A 52 -15.25 0.66 -14.51
C GLY A 52 -15.33 1.59 -13.32
N ASP A 53 -16.29 2.52 -13.30
CA ASP A 53 -16.37 3.60 -12.30
C ASP A 53 -16.60 3.10 -10.87
N ASP A 54 -16.92 1.82 -10.69
CA ASP A 54 -17.28 1.21 -9.40
C ASP A 54 -16.20 0.30 -8.81
N ASN A 55 -15.06 0.13 -9.46
CA ASN A 55 -14.02 -0.81 -9.00
C ASN A 55 -13.47 -0.49 -7.60
N LEU A 56 -13.52 0.75 -7.18
CA LEU A 56 -13.09 1.22 -5.84
C LEU A 56 -14.25 1.46 -4.88
N SER A 57 -15.50 1.23 -5.28
CA SER A 57 -16.68 1.58 -4.48
C SER A 57 -16.76 0.85 -3.14
N GLY A 58 -16.25 -0.36 -3.06
CA GLY A 58 -16.15 -1.13 -1.81
C GLY A 58 -15.01 -0.74 -0.89
N HIS A 59 -14.09 0.15 -1.31
CA HIS A 59 -12.86 0.45 -0.59
C HIS A 59 -12.99 1.57 0.44
N LEU A 60 -13.75 2.61 0.15
CA LEU A 60 -14.03 3.71 1.09
C LEU A 60 -15.30 4.47 0.73
N LEU A 61 -15.31 5.06 -0.46
CA LEU A 61 -16.34 5.96 -0.95
C LEU A 61 -16.73 5.55 -2.36
N PRO A 62 -18.02 5.51 -2.69
CA PRO A 62 -18.46 5.37 -4.08
C PRO A 62 -18.10 6.62 -4.90
N GLY A 63 -17.96 6.46 -6.20
CA GLY A 63 -17.82 7.58 -7.13
C GLY A 63 -16.44 8.25 -7.15
N LEU A 64 -15.35 7.53 -6.88
CA LEU A 64 -13.99 8.03 -7.09
C LEU A 64 -13.69 8.15 -8.59
N ASN A 65 -14.13 9.28 -9.17
CA ASN A 65 -14.07 9.51 -10.61
C ASN A 65 -12.62 9.69 -11.09
N PRO A 66 -12.15 8.89 -12.09
CA PRO A 66 -10.79 8.95 -12.61
C PRO A 66 -10.58 10.06 -13.65
N LYS A 67 -11.45 11.06 -13.72
CA LYS A 67 -11.31 12.18 -14.66
C LYS A 67 -9.98 12.90 -14.47
N GLY A 68 -9.18 12.97 -15.52
CA GLY A 68 -7.84 13.55 -15.49
C GLY A 68 -6.71 12.53 -15.29
N VAL A 69 -7.02 11.31 -14.91
CA VAL A 69 -6.03 10.22 -14.82
C VAL A 69 -5.65 9.76 -16.23
N PRO A 70 -4.35 9.61 -16.57
CA PRO A 70 -3.91 9.11 -17.87
C PRO A 70 -4.47 7.73 -18.18
N LYS A 71 -5.06 7.55 -19.35
CA LYS A 71 -5.72 6.30 -19.75
C LYS A 71 -4.75 5.12 -19.87
N ASP A 72 -3.49 5.37 -20.16
CA ASP A 72 -2.46 4.34 -20.28
C ASP A 72 -2.15 3.64 -18.94
N LEU A 73 -2.58 4.21 -17.81
CA LEU A 73 -2.50 3.56 -16.51
C LEU A 73 -3.57 2.48 -16.29
N LYS A 74 -4.52 2.30 -17.21
CA LYS A 74 -5.55 1.26 -17.10
C LYS A 74 -4.93 -0.12 -16.94
N GLY A 75 -5.39 -0.86 -15.91
CA GLY A 75 -4.94 -2.22 -15.62
C GLY A 75 -3.60 -2.32 -14.89
N SER A 76 -2.98 -1.18 -14.54
CA SER A 76 -1.78 -1.16 -13.68
C SER A 76 -2.10 -1.44 -12.21
N VAL A 77 -3.36 -1.23 -11.81
CA VAL A 77 -3.86 -1.46 -10.45
C VAL A 77 -5.14 -2.27 -10.52
N VAL A 78 -5.20 -3.37 -9.76
CA VAL A 78 -6.32 -4.32 -9.73
C VAL A 78 -6.86 -4.40 -8.29
N PRO A 79 -8.09 -3.93 -8.03
CA PRO A 79 -8.66 -3.96 -6.70
C PRO A 79 -9.24 -5.33 -6.33
N PHE A 80 -9.18 -5.67 -5.04
CA PHE A 80 -9.89 -6.80 -4.43
C PHE A 80 -10.54 -6.35 -3.12
N ASN A 81 -11.59 -7.04 -2.69
CA ASN A 81 -12.32 -6.68 -1.49
C ASN A 81 -11.69 -7.28 -0.22
N TYR A 82 -11.86 -6.59 0.91
CA TYR A 82 -11.39 -7.05 2.21
C TYR A 82 -12.08 -8.36 2.61
N ASN A 83 -11.33 -9.29 3.24
CA ASN A 83 -11.78 -10.65 3.58
C ASN A 83 -12.14 -11.54 2.36
N ARG A 84 -11.75 -11.18 1.13
CA ARG A 84 -11.99 -11.96 -0.09
C ARG A 84 -10.67 -12.50 -0.65
N ILE A 85 -10.17 -13.55 -0.01
CA ILE A 85 -8.92 -14.17 -0.42
C ILE A 85 -9.02 -14.83 -1.81
N ASP A 86 -10.21 -15.31 -2.16
CA ASP A 86 -10.55 -15.89 -3.47
C ASP A 86 -10.35 -14.88 -4.61
N GLU A 87 -10.70 -13.62 -4.38
CA GLU A 87 -10.47 -12.55 -5.37
C GLU A 87 -8.97 -12.29 -5.57
N LEU A 88 -8.20 -12.23 -4.46
CA LEU A 88 -6.75 -12.03 -4.54
C LEU A 88 -6.06 -13.18 -5.27
N GLU A 89 -6.43 -14.44 -4.98
CA GLU A 89 -5.89 -15.61 -5.68
C GLU A 89 -6.19 -15.56 -7.18
N THR A 90 -7.42 -15.20 -7.55
CA THR A 90 -7.83 -15.02 -8.94
C THR A 90 -7.01 -13.95 -9.66
N ILE A 91 -6.75 -12.81 -8.99
CA ILE A 91 -5.93 -11.73 -9.54
C ILE A 91 -4.51 -12.21 -9.81
N ILE A 92 -3.90 -12.93 -8.86
CA ILE A 92 -2.53 -13.42 -9.00
C ILE A 92 -2.39 -14.46 -10.11
N GLN A 93 -3.41 -15.30 -10.30
CA GLN A 93 -3.44 -16.26 -11.41
C GLN A 93 -3.52 -15.61 -12.80
N ASN A 94 -4.21 -14.46 -12.89
CA ASN A 94 -4.50 -13.80 -14.16
C ASN A 94 -3.59 -12.60 -14.49
N HIS A 95 -2.80 -12.13 -13.53
CA HIS A 95 -1.97 -10.93 -13.67
C HIS A 95 -0.59 -11.15 -13.07
N ASP A 96 0.43 -10.58 -13.71
CA ASP A 96 1.80 -10.54 -13.17
C ASP A 96 1.92 -9.47 -12.09
N ILE A 97 1.44 -9.80 -10.87
CA ILE A 97 1.42 -8.89 -9.73
C ILE A 97 2.80 -8.86 -9.06
N GLY A 98 3.32 -7.66 -8.84
CA GLY A 98 4.57 -7.43 -8.10
C GLY A 98 4.35 -6.93 -6.67
N VAL A 99 3.18 -6.34 -6.41
CA VAL A 99 2.89 -5.67 -5.14
C VAL A 99 1.46 -5.98 -4.70
N ILE A 100 1.28 -6.34 -3.44
CA ILE A 100 -0.02 -6.28 -2.75
C ILE A 100 0.04 -5.10 -1.80
N LYS A 101 -0.89 -4.15 -1.94
CA LYS A 101 -1.01 -3.02 -1.03
C LYS A 101 -2.39 -2.97 -0.42
N MET A 102 -2.47 -2.93 0.92
CA MET A 102 -3.74 -2.94 1.61
C MET A 102 -3.71 -2.21 2.95
N GLU A 103 -4.86 -1.78 3.44
CA GLU A 103 -5.03 -1.40 4.85
C GLU A 103 -5.13 -2.67 5.71
N VAL A 104 -4.59 -2.61 6.92
CA VAL A 104 -4.65 -3.76 7.86
C VAL A 104 -6.08 -3.99 8.34
N SER A 105 -6.78 -2.92 8.67
CA SER A 105 -8.21 -2.89 9.00
C SER A 105 -8.71 -1.46 8.84
N ARG A 106 -9.97 -1.31 8.50
CA ARG A 106 -10.66 -0.01 8.47
C ARG A 106 -12.07 -0.11 9.05
N ASN A 107 -12.99 -0.74 8.33
CA ASN A 107 -14.38 -0.91 8.72
C ASN A 107 -14.65 -2.32 9.27
N ASP A 108 -13.89 -3.29 8.79
CA ASP A 108 -14.02 -4.69 9.13
C ASP A 108 -12.74 -5.22 9.77
N GLU A 109 -12.91 -6.16 10.69
CA GLU A 109 -11.81 -6.95 11.24
C GLU A 109 -11.42 -8.07 10.27
N PRO A 110 -10.15 -8.51 10.26
CA PRO A 110 -9.74 -9.65 9.46
C PRO A 110 -10.39 -10.93 9.99
N LYS A 111 -11.03 -11.69 9.09
CA LYS A 111 -11.70 -12.96 9.39
C LYS A 111 -10.87 -14.12 8.86
N ASP A 112 -11.02 -15.29 9.48
CA ASP A 112 -10.48 -16.55 8.97
C ASP A 112 -8.98 -16.48 8.60
N ASP A 113 -8.16 -15.85 9.44
CA ASP A 113 -6.73 -15.67 9.24
C ASP A 113 -6.38 -14.89 7.93
N PHE A 114 -7.26 -13.97 7.50
CA PHE A 114 -7.14 -13.27 6.22
C PHE A 114 -5.74 -12.65 6.01
N LEU A 115 -5.21 -11.89 6.98
CA LEU A 115 -3.91 -11.25 6.86
C LEU A 115 -2.76 -12.27 6.77
N ILE A 116 -2.86 -13.38 7.50
CA ILE A 116 -1.89 -14.48 7.45
C ILE A 116 -1.90 -15.13 6.07
N LYS A 117 -3.09 -15.35 5.50
CA LYS A 117 -3.25 -15.88 4.13
C LYS A 117 -2.68 -14.96 3.09
N VAL A 118 -2.94 -13.63 3.20
CA VAL A 118 -2.35 -12.62 2.31
C VAL A 118 -0.82 -12.66 2.37
N ARG A 119 -0.24 -12.72 3.59
CA ARG A 119 1.23 -12.83 3.73
C ARG A 119 1.78 -14.08 3.06
N LYS A 120 1.16 -15.24 3.28
CA LYS A 120 1.56 -16.49 2.64
C LYS A 120 1.48 -16.44 1.12
N ILE A 121 0.42 -15.84 0.58
CA ILE A 121 0.29 -15.65 -0.87
C ILE A 121 1.42 -14.76 -1.40
N ALA A 122 1.73 -13.67 -0.72
CA ALA A 122 2.81 -12.78 -1.11
C ALA A 122 4.17 -13.51 -1.09
N ASP A 123 4.45 -14.28 -0.04
CA ASP A 123 5.69 -15.06 0.08
C ASP A 123 5.83 -16.10 -1.02
N ASN A 124 4.77 -16.88 -1.27
CA ASN A 124 4.79 -17.95 -2.25
C ASN A 124 4.95 -17.47 -3.70
N ASN A 125 4.61 -16.22 -3.99
CA ASN A 125 4.65 -15.63 -5.32
C ASN A 125 5.72 -14.55 -5.49
N ASN A 126 6.61 -14.36 -4.50
CA ASN A 126 7.62 -13.30 -4.47
C ASN A 126 7.01 -11.90 -4.71
N ILE A 127 5.88 -11.61 -4.06
CA ILE A 127 5.16 -10.35 -4.13
C ILE A 127 5.47 -9.51 -2.90
N ILE A 128 5.75 -8.23 -3.08
CA ILE A 128 5.99 -7.30 -1.98
C ILE A 128 4.66 -6.92 -1.33
N LEU A 129 4.55 -7.16 -0.01
CA LEU A 129 3.39 -6.78 0.78
C LEU A 129 3.61 -5.43 1.45
N ILE A 130 2.71 -4.48 1.17
CA ILE A 130 2.70 -3.14 1.79
C ILE A 130 1.44 -3.00 2.64
N PHE A 131 1.59 -2.71 3.93
CA PHE A 131 0.47 -2.27 4.77
C PHE A 131 0.38 -0.75 4.81
N ASP A 132 -0.80 -0.21 4.45
CA ASP A 132 -1.13 1.20 4.65
C ASP A 132 -1.71 1.40 6.05
N GLU A 133 -0.88 1.91 6.93
CA GLU A 133 -1.22 2.20 8.32
C GLU A 133 -1.44 3.71 8.56
N CYS A 134 -1.66 4.48 7.51
CA CYS A 134 -1.93 5.91 7.64
C CYS A 134 -3.13 6.21 8.54
N THR A 135 -4.13 5.31 8.55
CA THR A 135 -5.33 5.47 9.39
C THR A 135 -5.22 4.69 10.70
N SER A 136 -4.69 3.48 10.68
CA SER A 136 -4.66 2.57 11.83
C SER A 136 -3.45 2.76 12.74
N GLY A 137 -2.32 3.18 12.19
CA GLY A 137 -1.08 3.30 12.94
C GLY A 137 -1.16 4.28 14.13
N PHE A 138 -0.56 3.89 15.24
CA PHE A 138 -0.50 4.65 16.51
C PHE A 138 -1.86 4.96 17.15
N ARG A 139 -2.92 4.21 16.82
CA ARG A 139 -4.26 4.38 17.41
C ARG A 139 -4.63 3.28 18.38
N GLN A 140 -4.50 2.03 17.98
CA GLN A 140 -4.86 0.86 18.81
C GLN A 140 -3.62 0.16 19.37
N SER A 141 -2.45 0.42 18.81
CA SER A 141 -1.19 -0.13 19.27
C SER A 141 -0.07 0.91 19.21
N ASN A 142 1.00 0.70 19.94
CA ASN A 142 2.22 1.49 19.80
C ASN A 142 2.94 1.06 18.51
N GLY A 143 2.66 1.77 17.42
CA GLY A 143 3.11 1.49 16.07
C GLY A 143 1.98 1.01 15.16
N GLY A 144 2.25 0.01 14.33
CA GLY A 144 1.28 -0.51 13.36
C GLY A 144 0.29 -1.49 13.96
N LEU A 145 -0.94 -1.47 13.48
CA LEU A 145 -2.00 -2.39 13.84
C LEU A 145 -1.65 -3.85 13.46
N HIS A 146 -0.89 -4.05 12.37
CA HIS A 146 -0.43 -5.38 11.93
C HIS A 146 0.29 -6.18 13.03
N LYS A 147 0.89 -5.50 14.01
CA LYS A 147 1.56 -6.13 15.15
C LYS A 147 0.62 -6.94 16.02
N LEU A 148 -0.64 -6.50 16.16
CA LEU A 148 -1.65 -7.22 16.94
C LEU A 148 -2.07 -8.53 16.28
N TYR A 149 -1.93 -8.63 14.96
CA TYR A 149 -2.24 -9.82 14.18
C TYR A 149 -1.01 -10.72 13.92
N GLY A 150 0.17 -10.29 14.37
CA GLY A 150 1.40 -11.06 14.20
C GLY A 150 1.85 -11.21 12.73
N VAL A 151 1.48 -10.28 11.85
CA VAL A 151 1.81 -10.32 10.42
C VAL A 151 2.75 -9.18 10.07
N GLU A 152 3.96 -9.50 9.63
CA GLU A 152 4.95 -8.52 9.20
C GLU A 152 4.89 -8.29 7.69
N PRO A 153 4.69 -7.03 7.24
CA PRO A 153 4.79 -6.68 5.84
C PRO A 153 6.26 -6.54 5.40
N ASP A 154 6.48 -6.32 4.12
CA ASP A 154 7.78 -5.92 3.60
C ASP A 154 7.98 -4.41 3.71
N MET A 155 6.89 -3.65 3.63
CA MET A 155 6.85 -2.21 3.85
C MET A 155 5.58 -1.79 4.58
N ALA A 156 5.63 -0.69 5.31
CA ALA A 156 4.44 -0.05 5.89
C ALA A 156 4.49 1.46 5.72
N VAL A 157 3.30 2.07 5.58
CA VAL A 157 3.12 3.52 5.42
C VAL A 157 2.37 4.05 6.62
N PHE A 158 2.92 5.07 7.28
CA PHE A 158 2.34 5.73 8.44
C PHE A 158 2.08 7.21 8.17
N GLY A 159 1.04 7.74 8.79
CA GLY A 159 0.68 9.15 8.69
C GLY A 159 -0.29 9.53 9.81
N LYS A 160 -1.07 10.59 9.61
CA LYS A 160 -2.10 11.06 10.57
C LYS A 160 -1.60 11.09 12.02
N ALA A 161 -1.91 10.04 12.83
CA ALA A 161 -1.54 9.96 14.23
C ALA A 161 -0.02 9.97 14.48
N LEU A 162 0.79 9.49 13.52
CA LEU A 162 2.25 9.61 13.59
C LEU A 162 2.69 11.08 13.79
N GLY A 163 2.08 11.99 13.05
CA GLY A 163 2.44 13.42 13.08
C GLY A 163 1.78 14.18 14.22
N ASN A 164 0.68 13.66 14.78
CA ASN A 164 -0.06 14.31 15.87
C ASN A 164 -0.30 15.81 15.67
N GLY A 165 -0.72 16.20 14.47
CA GLY A 165 -0.93 17.60 14.07
C GLY A 165 0.15 18.16 13.14
N TYR A 166 1.31 17.56 13.06
CA TYR A 166 2.35 17.94 12.10
C TYR A 166 2.20 17.16 10.79
N ALA A 167 2.55 17.82 9.68
CA ALA A 167 2.52 17.21 8.36
C ALA A 167 3.75 16.30 8.17
N ILE A 168 3.69 15.11 8.73
CA ILE A 168 4.73 14.09 8.60
C ILE A 168 4.11 12.73 8.31
N THR A 169 4.73 12.00 7.40
CA THR A 169 4.43 10.60 7.08
C THR A 169 5.73 9.82 6.95
N ALA A 170 5.66 8.51 7.08
CA ALA A 170 6.82 7.64 6.97
C ALA A 170 6.49 6.40 6.13
N VAL A 171 7.42 6.03 5.27
CA VAL A 171 7.48 4.72 4.62
C VAL A 171 8.62 3.96 5.25
N ILE A 172 8.33 2.87 5.94
CA ILE A 172 9.34 1.99 6.54
C ILE A 172 9.35 0.65 5.84
N GLY A 173 10.46 -0.06 5.86
CA GLY A 173 10.53 -1.38 5.25
C GLY A 173 11.84 -2.12 5.46
N LYS A 174 11.82 -3.38 5.04
CA LYS A 174 12.98 -4.27 5.05
C LYS A 174 14.04 -3.77 4.08
N ARG A 175 15.30 -3.87 4.45
CA ARG A 175 16.44 -3.43 3.61
C ARG A 175 16.38 -4.04 2.21
N GLY A 176 16.09 -5.32 2.07
CA GLY A 176 16.03 -6.02 0.79
C GLY A 176 15.04 -5.42 -0.21
N VAL A 177 14.02 -4.69 0.27
CA VAL A 177 13.06 -3.98 -0.58
C VAL A 177 13.41 -2.49 -0.68
N MET A 178 13.78 -1.86 0.44
CA MET A 178 13.96 -0.40 0.51
C MET A 178 15.26 0.09 -0.14
N ASP A 179 16.27 -0.77 -0.27
CA ASP A 179 17.61 -0.37 -0.75
C ASP A 179 17.58 0.14 -2.21
N VAL A 180 16.64 -0.36 -3.03
CA VAL A 180 16.44 0.12 -4.41
C VAL A 180 16.09 1.61 -4.48
N ALA A 181 15.61 2.21 -3.39
CA ALA A 181 15.36 3.64 -3.29
C ALA A 181 16.64 4.50 -3.52
N GLN A 182 17.82 3.90 -3.42
CA GLN A 182 19.08 4.58 -3.71
C GLN A 182 19.34 4.71 -5.22
N SER A 183 18.74 3.85 -6.04
CA SER A 183 18.92 3.80 -7.49
C SER A 183 17.69 4.28 -8.29
N THR A 184 16.58 4.61 -7.63
CA THR A 184 15.41 5.22 -8.27
C THR A 184 15.22 6.66 -7.81
N PHE A 185 14.84 7.54 -8.74
CA PHE A 185 14.64 8.96 -8.37
C PHE A 185 13.37 9.13 -7.54
N ILE A 186 13.57 9.49 -6.28
CA ILE A 186 12.53 9.88 -5.33
C ILE A 186 12.99 11.16 -4.66
N SER A 187 12.13 12.18 -4.61
CA SER A 187 12.40 13.44 -3.94
C SER A 187 11.33 13.74 -2.90
N SER A 188 11.73 14.37 -1.81
CA SER A 188 10.82 14.84 -0.77
C SER A 188 11.38 16.08 -0.10
N THR A 189 10.51 16.98 0.31
CA THR A 189 10.87 18.21 1.04
C THR A 189 11.70 17.90 2.30
N PHE A 190 11.40 16.81 3.00
CA PHE A 190 12.14 16.41 4.20
C PHE A 190 13.61 16.08 3.99
N TRP A 191 14.05 15.86 2.77
CA TRP A 191 15.45 15.56 2.49
C TRP A 191 16.33 16.79 2.44
N THR A 192 15.73 17.95 2.30
CA THR A 192 16.39 19.24 2.18
C THR A 192 16.04 20.21 3.32
N GLU A 193 15.03 19.93 4.11
CA GLU A 193 14.69 20.70 5.32
C GLU A 193 15.63 20.35 6.47
N ARG A 194 16.07 21.37 7.20
CA ARG A 194 16.90 21.28 8.41
C ARG A 194 16.11 21.73 9.63
#